data_363f1d674fe4603e1dbcc64d8199e399
#
_entry.id   363f1d674fe4603e1dbcc64d8199e399
#
_cell.length_a   1.000
_cell.length_b   1.000
_cell.length_c   1.000
_cell.angle_alpha   90.00
_cell.angle_beta   90.00
_cell.angle_gamma   90.00
#
_symmetry.space_group_name_H-M   'P 1'
#
loop_
_entity.id
_entity.type
_entity.pdbx_description
1 polymer ?
#
loop_
_entity_poly.entity_id
_entity_poly.type
_entity_poly.pdbx_seq_one_letter_code
_entity_poly.pdbx_strand_id
1 'polypeptide(L)'
;MIEYFDEARITTLLDMADLIEAEEAALAAFSRGEVAQPERTVMNVDRAGGFFLTMPAVADAMGVKIVTLFPGNAELGLHTHHALITLFNPDTGAPLAVMDGRLITEMRTAAVSAVATRRLADTDAHVLAILGSGVQARSHLQAMRLVRDIDEVRVWSRTVKNAQAFADIHDATAMAAEDAVQGADIVVCATSAMAPVCLGAWLKPSAHINAVGWNTPNGRELDDEAMWNAVGVEGRDAALAGAGNIRGSGCAIHSEIGEIINGTAPPLPSGTTTIFDSVGMAVEDIAAAGLVMSKHQGH
;
A
#
# COMPACT_ATOMS: atom_id res chain seq x y z
N MET A 1 3.79 -29.88 12.67
CA MET A 1 3.60 -29.98 11.20
C MET A 1 3.46 -28.56 10.71
N ILE A 2 4.13 -28.18 9.59
CA ILE A 2 3.98 -26.83 9.02
C ILE A 2 2.57 -26.73 8.44
N GLU A 3 1.84 -25.68 8.80
CA GLU A 3 0.50 -25.42 8.25
C GLU A 3 0.56 -24.63 6.95
N TYR A 4 -0.34 -24.97 6.02
CA TYR A 4 -0.54 -24.19 4.80
C TYR A 4 -1.88 -23.45 4.86
N PHE A 5 -1.84 -22.14 4.57
CA PHE A 5 -3.02 -21.29 4.48
C PHE A 5 -3.16 -20.84 3.03
N ASP A 6 -4.16 -21.36 2.34
CA ASP A 6 -4.56 -20.87 1.04
C ASP A 6 -5.35 -19.54 1.16
N GLU A 7 -5.60 -18.90 0.03
CA GLU A 7 -6.35 -17.65 -0.02
C GLU A 7 -7.74 -17.75 0.60
N ALA A 8 -8.45 -18.87 0.40
CA ALA A 8 -9.80 -19.07 0.95
C ALA A 8 -9.78 -19.09 2.47
N ARG A 9 -8.81 -19.77 3.08
CA ARG A 9 -8.63 -19.82 4.53
C ARG A 9 -8.22 -18.45 5.08
N ILE A 10 -7.32 -17.73 4.41
CA ILE A 10 -6.91 -16.38 4.80
C ILE A 10 -8.10 -15.43 4.78
N THR A 11 -8.95 -15.49 3.76
CA THR A 11 -10.15 -14.65 3.64
C THR A 11 -11.09 -14.77 4.86
N THR A 12 -11.13 -15.94 5.51
CA THR A 12 -11.96 -16.16 6.72
C THR A 12 -11.34 -15.63 8.01
N LEU A 13 -10.05 -15.35 8.02
CA LEU A 13 -9.27 -14.97 9.21
C LEU A 13 -8.82 -13.50 9.19
N LEU A 14 -8.61 -12.94 8.02
CA LEU A 14 -8.04 -11.60 7.87
C LEU A 14 -9.14 -10.57 7.66
N ASP A 15 -9.42 -9.78 8.69
CA ASP A 15 -10.32 -8.64 8.64
C ASP A 15 -9.54 -7.34 8.41
N MET A 16 -10.08 -6.41 7.60
CA MET A 16 -9.40 -5.17 7.25
C MET A 16 -9.26 -4.21 8.46
N ALA A 17 -10.23 -4.16 9.36
CA ALA A 17 -10.15 -3.27 10.52
C ALA A 17 -9.05 -3.73 11.49
N ASP A 18 -8.98 -5.03 11.81
CA ASP A 18 -7.92 -5.60 12.63
C ASP A 18 -6.55 -5.46 11.96
N LEU A 19 -6.50 -5.58 10.63
CA LEU A 19 -5.27 -5.43 9.86
C LEU A 19 -4.75 -3.98 9.90
N ILE A 20 -5.61 -2.97 9.84
CA ILE A 20 -5.21 -1.55 9.98
C ILE A 20 -4.53 -1.33 11.34
N GLU A 21 -5.06 -1.91 12.43
CA GLU A 21 -4.44 -1.78 13.75
C GLU A 21 -3.08 -2.51 13.83
N ALA A 22 -2.98 -3.70 13.23
CA ALA A 22 -1.72 -4.45 13.18
C ALA A 22 -0.64 -3.70 12.37
N GLU A 23 -1.01 -3.10 11.24
CA GLU A 23 -0.08 -2.32 10.42
C GLU A 23 0.34 -1.01 11.11
N GLU A 24 -0.58 -0.35 11.82
CA GLU A 24 -0.23 0.83 12.61
C GLU A 24 0.82 0.49 13.68
N ALA A 25 0.65 -0.62 14.39
CA ALA A 25 1.62 -1.10 15.36
C ALA A 25 2.98 -1.45 14.72
N ALA A 26 2.96 -2.13 13.56
CA ALA A 26 4.17 -2.51 12.84
C ALA A 26 4.98 -1.29 12.34
N LEU A 27 4.31 -0.30 11.76
CA LEU A 27 4.95 0.95 11.33
C LEU A 27 5.53 1.74 12.50
N ALA A 28 4.79 1.81 13.62
CA ALA A 28 5.28 2.44 14.83
C ALA A 28 6.54 1.76 15.37
N ALA A 29 6.55 0.42 15.44
CA ALA A 29 7.70 -0.38 15.87
C ALA A 29 8.90 -0.20 14.93
N PHE A 30 8.66 -0.14 13.61
CA PHE A 30 9.72 0.09 12.62
C PHE A 30 10.44 1.42 12.88
N SER A 31 9.71 2.52 13.00
CA SER A 31 10.32 3.85 13.25
C SER A 31 10.92 4.01 14.66
N ARG A 32 10.63 3.09 15.59
CA ARG A 32 11.37 3.00 16.88
C ARG A 32 12.65 2.17 16.79
N GLY A 33 12.95 1.56 15.62
CA GLY A 33 14.09 0.67 15.44
C GLY A 33 13.93 -0.71 16.10
N GLU A 34 12.72 -1.15 16.35
CA GLU A 34 12.39 -2.45 16.96
C GLU A 34 12.23 -3.56 15.92
N VAL A 35 12.29 -3.22 14.64
CA VAL A 35 12.17 -4.17 13.52
C VAL A 35 13.51 -4.36 12.85
N ALA A 36 13.92 -5.61 12.67
CA ALA A 36 15.07 -5.97 11.85
C ALA A 36 14.58 -6.43 10.47
N GLN A 37 14.81 -5.61 9.45
CA GLN A 37 14.57 -5.97 8.06
C GLN A 37 15.66 -5.36 7.16
N PRO A 38 16.32 -6.15 6.31
CA PRO A 38 17.20 -5.63 5.27
C PRO A 38 16.39 -5.07 4.11
N GLU A 39 17.06 -4.36 3.20
CA GLU A 39 16.48 -4.06 1.89
C GLU A 39 16.05 -5.36 1.18
N ARG A 40 14.95 -5.27 0.40
CA ARG A 40 14.47 -6.39 -0.40
C ARG A 40 15.52 -6.82 -1.41
N THR A 41 15.75 -8.12 -1.54
CA THR A 41 16.57 -8.65 -2.63
C THR A 41 15.72 -8.75 -3.89
N VAL A 42 16.24 -8.24 -5.00
CA VAL A 42 15.57 -8.29 -6.31
C VAL A 42 16.47 -9.02 -7.29
N MET A 43 15.95 -10.09 -7.88
CA MET A 43 16.61 -10.85 -8.94
C MET A 43 15.79 -10.78 -10.23
N ASN A 44 16.45 -10.41 -11.34
CA ASN A 44 15.81 -10.41 -12.65
C ASN A 44 15.62 -11.85 -13.16
N VAL A 45 14.50 -12.11 -13.79
CA VAL A 45 14.21 -13.34 -14.54
C VAL A 45 14.18 -12.99 -16.02
N ASP A 46 15.34 -12.71 -16.60
CA ASP A 46 15.51 -12.10 -17.93
C ASP A 46 14.77 -12.88 -19.04
N ARG A 47 14.75 -14.22 -18.98
CA ARG A 47 14.05 -15.06 -19.98
C ARG A 47 12.55 -14.81 -20.09
N ALA A 48 11.94 -14.20 -19.07
CA ALA A 48 10.49 -13.97 -18.98
C ALA A 48 10.14 -12.51 -18.66
N GLY A 49 11.12 -11.63 -18.60
CA GLY A 49 10.91 -10.20 -18.25
C GLY A 49 10.26 -10.00 -16.87
N GLY A 50 10.54 -10.92 -15.94
CA GLY A 50 9.97 -10.92 -14.61
C GLY A 50 11.00 -10.65 -13.52
N PHE A 51 10.52 -10.63 -12.26
CA PHE A 51 11.35 -10.42 -11.08
C PHE A 51 11.01 -11.47 -10.02
N PHE A 52 12.03 -11.88 -9.27
CA PHE A 52 11.92 -12.71 -8.07
C PHE A 52 12.51 -11.93 -6.89
N LEU A 53 11.72 -11.76 -5.83
CA LEU A 53 12.11 -10.94 -4.68
C LEU A 53 11.97 -11.73 -3.38
N THR A 54 12.83 -11.38 -2.40
CA THR A 54 12.71 -11.85 -1.02
C THR A 54 12.71 -10.67 -0.05
N MET A 55 11.81 -10.72 0.91
CA MET A 55 11.54 -9.64 1.87
C MET A 55 11.43 -10.24 3.29
N PRO A 56 12.55 -10.46 3.99
CA PRO A 56 12.55 -10.96 5.35
C PRO A 56 12.34 -9.84 6.37
N ALA A 57 11.67 -10.15 7.50
CA ALA A 57 11.59 -9.28 8.67
C ALA A 57 11.51 -10.08 9.97
N VAL A 58 12.03 -9.46 11.03
CA VAL A 58 11.94 -9.92 12.41
C VAL A 58 11.42 -8.76 13.26
N ALA A 59 10.25 -8.98 13.87
CA ALA A 59 9.60 -8.12 14.84
C ALA A 59 8.91 -9.03 15.87
N ASP A 60 7.69 -8.73 16.32
CA ASP A 60 6.88 -9.65 17.14
C ASP A 60 6.61 -10.98 16.42
N ALA A 61 6.53 -10.95 15.09
CA ALA A 61 6.56 -12.13 14.25
C ALA A 61 7.87 -12.16 13.42
N MET A 62 8.26 -13.35 12.98
CA MET A 62 9.46 -13.55 12.15
C MET A 62 9.12 -14.34 10.90
N GLY A 63 9.59 -13.86 9.74
CA GLY A 63 9.30 -14.55 8.50
C GLY A 63 9.92 -13.91 7.26
N VAL A 64 9.50 -14.44 6.11
CA VAL A 64 9.92 -13.95 4.80
C VAL A 64 8.76 -14.00 3.81
N LYS A 65 8.54 -12.91 3.08
CA LYS A 65 7.74 -12.96 1.87
C LYS A 65 8.65 -13.23 0.67
N ILE A 66 8.28 -14.23 -0.11
CA ILE A 66 8.86 -14.54 -1.41
C ILE A 66 7.82 -14.12 -2.45
N VAL A 67 8.20 -13.23 -3.37
CA VAL A 67 7.27 -12.68 -4.36
C VAL A 67 7.84 -12.73 -5.77
N THR A 68 6.97 -13.00 -6.75
CA THR A 68 7.30 -12.92 -8.16
C THR A 68 6.41 -11.90 -8.86
N LEU A 69 7.01 -11.07 -9.71
CA LEU A 69 6.33 -10.09 -10.55
C LEU A 69 6.60 -10.42 -12.02
N PHE A 70 5.55 -10.78 -12.74
CA PHE A 70 5.63 -11.16 -14.15
C PHE A 70 4.59 -10.35 -14.94
N PRO A 71 4.92 -9.15 -15.44
CA PRO A 71 3.98 -8.27 -16.13
C PRO A 71 3.32 -8.94 -17.34
N GLY A 72 4.04 -9.81 -18.08
CA GLY A 72 3.51 -10.57 -19.22
C GLY A 72 2.40 -11.57 -18.88
N ASN A 73 2.22 -11.93 -17.62
CA ASN A 73 1.17 -12.85 -17.19
C ASN A 73 -0.25 -12.33 -17.50
N ALA A 74 -0.43 -11.01 -17.57
CA ALA A 74 -1.72 -10.39 -17.89
C ALA A 74 -2.24 -10.87 -19.28
N GLU A 75 -1.36 -11.03 -20.26
CA GLU A 75 -1.69 -11.52 -21.60
C GLU A 75 -2.06 -13.01 -21.61
N LEU A 76 -1.61 -13.76 -20.59
CA LEU A 76 -1.89 -15.17 -20.39
C LEU A 76 -3.12 -15.43 -19.51
N GLY A 77 -3.77 -14.37 -19.01
CA GLY A 77 -4.88 -14.48 -18.06
C GLY A 77 -4.46 -14.95 -16.66
N LEU A 78 -3.17 -14.85 -16.32
CA LEU A 78 -2.61 -15.20 -15.04
C LEU A 78 -2.40 -13.95 -14.19
N HIS A 79 -2.28 -14.14 -12.87
CA HIS A 79 -1.90 -13.04 -11.97
C HIS A 79 -0.47 -12.56 -12.28
N THR A 80 -0.28 -11.25 -12.36
CA THR A 80 1.06 -10.64 -12.55
C THR A 80 1.91 -10.66 -11.29
N HIS A 81 1.28 -10.87 -10.14
CA HIS A 81 1.89 -10.93 -8.82
C HIS A 81 1.51 -12.25 -8.14
N HIS A 82 2.50 -13.02 -7.72
CA HIS A 82 2.33 -14.19 -6.85
C HIS A 82 3.27 -14.06 -5.66
N ALA A 83 2.81 -14.50 -4.48
CA ALA A 83 3.63 -14.46 -3.29
C ALA A 83 3.35 -15.65 -2.36
N LEU A 84 4.38 -16.03 -1.61
CA LEU A 84 4.27 -16.90 -0.45
C LEU A 84 4.90 -16.18 0.75
N ILE A 85 4.28 -16.33 1.92
CA ILE A 85 4.82 -15.85 3.19
C ILE A 85 5.07 -17.06 4.08
N THR A 86 6.30 -17.18 4.60
CA THR A 86 6.66 -18.22 5.55
C THR A 86 6.93 -17.59 6.91
N LEU A 87 6.25 -18.08 7.94
CA LEU A 87 6.46 -17.67 9.33
C LEU A 87 7.28 -18.70 10.11
N PHE A 88 8.09 -18.20 11.02
CA PHE A 88 8.90 -18.95 11.96
C PHE A 88 8.62 -18.46 13.39
N ASN A 89 8.78 -19.33 14.35
CA ASN A 89 8.74 -18.95 15.76
C ASN A 89 9.98 -18.11 16.08
N PRO A 90 9.84 -16.88 16.58
CA PRO A 90 10.99 -15.98 16.82
C PRO A 90 11.90 -16.46 17.95
N ASP A 91 11.40 -17.28 18.90
CA ASP A 91 12.19 -17.78 20.04
C ASP A 91 12.99 -19.03 19.71
N THR A 92 12.50 -19.87 18.79
CA THR A 92 13.06 -21.21 18.53
C THR A 92 13.58 -21.40 17.10
N GLY A 93 13.18 -20.52 16.16
CA GLY A 93 13.44 -20.65 14.73
C GLY A 93 12.63 -21.77 14.06
N ALA A 94 11.71 -22.43 14.76
CA ALA A 94 10.91 -23.49 14.17
C ALA A 94 9.94 -22.93 13.12
N PRO A 95 9.79 -23.57 11.92
CA PRO A 95 8.83 -23.13 10.93
C PRO A 95 7.39 -23.34 11.43
N LEU A 96 6.54 -22.35 11.29
CA LEU A 96 5.15 -22.36 11.76
C LEU A 96 4.16 -22.59 10.62
N ALA A 97 4.23 -21.74 9.59
CA ALA A 97 3.26 -21.72 8.52
C ALA A 97 3.84 -21.29 7.18
N VAL A 98 3.17 -21.69 6.10
CA VAL A 98 3.30 -21.11 4.76
C VAL A 98 1.94 -20.59 4.34
N MET A 99 1.85 -19.37 3.87
CA MET A 99 0.62 -18.68 3.49
C MET A 99 0.66 -18.22 2.05
N ASP A 100 -0.47 -18.27 1.35
CA ASP A 100 -0.63 -17.52 0.10
C ASP A 100 -0.48 -16.03 0.40
N GLY A 101 0.51 -15.38 -0.22
CA GLY A 101 0.84 -13.98 0.06
C GLY A 101 0.11 -12.98 -0.84
N ARG A 102 -0.70 -13.44 -1.82
CA ARG A 102 -1.35 -12.54 -2.77
C ARG A 102 -2.41 -11.67 -2.10
N LEU A 103 -3.38 -12.29 -1.41
CA LEU A 103 -4.43 -11.58 -0.70
C LEU A 103 -3.85 -10.74 0.46
N ILE A 104 -2.89 -11.29 1.20
CA ILE A 104 -2.20 -10.55 2.27
C ILE A 104 -1.58 -9.28 1.71
N THR A 105 -0.81 -9.37 0.62
CA THR A 105 -0.19 -8.19 -0.01
C THR A 105 -1.24 -7.19 -0.51
N GLU A 106 -2.37 -7.66 -1.06
CA GLU A 106 -3.47 -6.79 -1.50
C GLU A 106 -4.03 -6.00 -0.31
N MET A 107 -4.39 -6.69 0.77
CA MET A 107 -5.07 -6.09 1.91
C MET A 107 -4.13 -5.23 2.77
N ARG A 108 -2.88 -5.69 3.07
CA ARG A 108 -1.94 -4.92 3.89
C ARG A 108 -1.54 -3.59 3.23
N THR A 109 -1.43 -3.56 1.90
CA THR A 109 -1.11 -2.29 1.20
C THR A 109 -2.22 -1.25 1.41
N ALA A 110 -3.48 -1.66 1.34
CA ALA A 110 -4.61 -0.78 1.63
C ALA A 110 -4.71 -0.41 3.11
N ALA A 111 -4.40 -1.33 4.02
CA ALA A 111 -4.38 -1.08 5.45
C ALA A 111 -3.32 -0.03 5.85
N VAL A 112 -2.11 -0.11 5.30
CA VAL A 112 -1.04 0.88 5.51
C VAL A 112 -1.45 2.26 4.98
N SER A 113 -2.08 2.33 3.80
CA SER A 113 -2.65 3.57 3.27
C SER A 113 -3.76 4.13 4.17
N ALA A 114 -4.58 3.26 4.77
CA ALA A 114 -5.60 3.67 5.73
C ALA A 114 -4.98 4.23 7.02
N VAL A 115 -3.88 3.65 7.51
CA VAL A 115 -3.11 4.21 8.65
C VAL A 115 -2.60 5.60 8.31
N ALA A 116 -1.98 5.79 7.14
CA ALA A 116 -1.51 7.10 6.68
C ALA A 116 -2.67 8.11 6.58
N THR A 117 -3.78 7.72 5.96
CA THR A 117 -4.99 8.54 5.83
C THR A 117 -5.58 8.91 7.19
N ARG A 118 -5.65 7.97 8.14
CA ARG A 118 -6.13 8.22 9.52
C ARG A 118 -5.32 9.33 10.19
N ARG A 119 -4.02 9.40 9.93
CA ARG A 119 -3.08 10.32 10.58
C ARG A 119 -2.90 11.65 9.85
N LEU A 120 -3.10 11.69 8.53
CA LEU A 120 -2.72 12.82 7.69
C LEU A 120 -3.90 13.52 7.00
N ALA A 121 -4.99 12.82 6.67
CA ALA A 121 -6.16 13.43 6.06
C ALA A 121 -7.01 14.17 7.09
N ASP A 122 -7.71 15.22 6.66
CA ASP A 122 -8.69 15.90 7.49
C ASP A 122 -9.74 14.91 8.02
N THR A 123 -10.21 15.11 9.25
CA THR A 123 -11.16 14.20 9.91
C THR A 123 -12.54 14.19 9.25
N ASP A 124 -12.88 15.28 8.61
CA ASP A 124 -14.13 15.51 7.87
C ASP A 124 -13.95 15.34 6.35
N ALA A 125 -12.98 14.50 5.94
CA ALA A 125 -12.81 14.11 4.54
C ALA A 125 -13.93 13.16 4.10
N HIS A 126 -14.68 13.53 3.04
CA HIS A 126 -15.85 12.81 2.54
C HIS A 126 -15.77 12.39 1.07
N VAL A 127 -14.89 13.03 0.27
CA VAL A 127 -14.78 12.79 -1.17
C VAL A 127 -13.50 11.99 -1.45
N LEU A 128 -13.66 10.78 -1.96
CA LEU A 128 -12.58 9.87 -2.33
C LEU A 128 -12.45 9.75 -3.85
N ALA A 129 -11.29 10.09 -4.40
CA ALA A 129 -10.92 9.79 -5.78
C ALA A 129 -10.00 8.58 -5.85
N ILE A 130 -10.27 7.65 -6.75
CA ILE A 130 -9.43 6.47 -7.00
C ILE A 130 -8.98 6.46 -8.45
N LEU A 131 -7.67 6.58 -8.66
CA LEU A 131 -7.03 6.44 -9.96
C LEU A 131 -6.51 5.01 -10.10
N GLY A 132 -7.23 4.19 -10.86
CA GLY A 132 -7.06 2.75 -10.98
C GLY A 132 -8.38 2.03 -10.74
N SER A 133 -8.51 0.78 -11.23
CA SER A 133 -9.73 -0.04 -11.09
C SER A 133 -9.40 -1.51 -10.81
N GLY A 134 -8.16 -1.77 -10.41
CA GLY A 134 -7.66 -3.13 -10.12
C GLY A 134 -7.93 -3.59 -8.70
N VAL A 135 -7.22 -4.64 -8.28
CA VAL A 135 -7.34 -5.22 -6.94
C VAL A 135 -7.03 -4.19 -5.85
N GLN A 136 -5.99 -3.38 -6.03
CA GLN A 136 -5.63 -2.34 -5.07
C GLN A 136 -6.71 -1.26 -4.94
N ALA A 137 -7.37 -0.87 -6.03
CA ALA A 137 -8.47 0.10 -5.97
C ALA A 137 -9.63 -0.40 -5.08
N ARG A 138 -9.97 -1.70 -5.17
CA ARG A 138 -11.02 -2.31 -4.34
C ARG A 138 -10.64 -2.36 -2.86
N SER A 139 -9.45 -2.84 -2.55
CA SER A 139 -8.98 -2.93 -1.17
C SER A 139 -8.84 -1.56 -0.53
N HIS A 140 -8.34 -0.56 -1.27
CA HIS A 140 -8.26 0.82 -0.76
C HIS A 140 -9.65 1.42 -0.51
N LEU A 141 -10.63 1.20 -1.40
CA LEU A 141 -11.99 1.66 -1.15
C LEU A 141 -12.55 1.08 0.17
N GLN A 142 -12.36 -0.21 0.41
CA GLN A 142 -12.75 -0.85 1.66
C GLN A 142 -12.03 -0.22 2.86
N ALA A 143 -10.72 -0.05 2.78
CA ALA A 143 -9.90 0.48 3.86
C ALA A 143 -10.21 1.97 4.16
N MET A 144 -10.40 2.80 3.13
CA MET A 144 -10.74 4.22 3.30
C MET A 144 -12.07 4.41 4.01
N ARG A 145 -13.09 3.60 3.69
CA ARG A 145 -14.41 3.63 4.35
C ARG A 145 -14.36 3.22 5.83
N LEU A 146 -13.30 2.56 6.30
CA LEU A 146 -13.12 2.23 7.72
C LEU A 146 -12.47 3.38 8.52
N VAL A 147 -11.83 4.31 7.85
CA VAL A 147 -11.09 5.40 8.52
C VAL A 147 -11.68 6.78 8.28
N ARG A 148 -12.56 6.92 7.30
CA ARG A 148 -13.31 8.16 6.99
C ARG A 148 -14.73 7.85 6.56
N ASP A 149 -15.62 8.78 6.82
CA ASP A 149 -17.03 8.72 6.40
C ASP A 149 -17.15 9.21 4.95
N ILE A 150 -16.94 8.29 3.99
CA ILE A 150 -16.87 8.60 2.56
C ILE A 150 -18.27 8.62 1.95
N ASP A 151 -18.75 9.79 1.57
CA ASP A 151 -20.04 10.03 0.92
C ASP A 151 -19.99 9.93 -0.61
N GLU A 152 -18.84 10.30 -1.22
CA GLU A 152 -18.68 10.35 -2.66
C GLU A 152 -17.40 9.59 -3.07
N VAL A 153 -17.57 8.66 -4.02
CA VAL A 153 -16.46 7.91 -4.61
C VAL A 153 -16.39 8.20 -6.10
N ARG A 154 -15.23 8.67 -6.55
CA ARG A 154 -14.93 8.94 -7.96
C ARG A 154 -13.86 7.98 -8.42
N VAL A 155 -14.00 7.46 -9.62
CA VAL A 155 -13.01 6.51 -10.17
C VAL A 155 -12.62 6.88 -11.58
N TRP A 156 -11.31 6.78 -11.83
CA TRP A 156 -10.74 6.83 -13.15
C TRP A 156 -9.92 5.56 -13.43
N SER A 157 -9.92 5.13 -14.67
CA SER A 157 -9.01 4.09 -15.16
C SER A 157 -8.62 4.38 -16.61
N ARG A 158 -7.40 4.00 -17.00
CA ARG A 158 -6.90 4.12 -18.38
C ARG A 158 -7.90 3.52 -19.39
N THR A 159 -8.61 2.46 -19.02
CA THR A 159 -9.67 1.85 -19.81
C THR A 159 -11.00 2.26 -19.24
N VAL A 160 -11.76 3.09 -19.96
CA VAL A 160 -13.08 3.62 -19.53
C VAL A 160 -14.04 2.48 -19.12
N LYS A 161 -14.05 1.37 -19.88
CA LYS A 161 -14.87 0.19 -19.54
C LYS A 161 -14.56 -0.36 -18.15
N ASN A 162 -13.29 -0.34 -17.73
CA ASN A 162 -12.89 -0.85 -16.41
C ASN A 162 -13.29 0.13 -15.30
N ALA A 163 -13.20 1.46 -15.55
CA ALA A 163 -13.70 2.46 -14.61
C ALA A 163 -15.20 2.32 -14.42
N GLN A 164 -15.96 2.14 -15.51
CA GLN A 164 -17.41 1.95 -15.44
C GLN A 164 -17.78 0.66 -14.69
N ALA A 165 -17.12 -0.46 -15.00
CA ALA A 165 -17.37 -1.72 -14.29
C ALA A 165 -17.07 -1.64 -12.80
N PHE A 166 -16.04 -0.89 -12.40
CA PHE A 166 -15.75 -0.62 -11.00
C PHE A 166 -16.85 0.24 -10.37
N ALA A 167 -17.28 1.31 -11.06
CA ALA A 167 -18.31 2.24 -10.59
C ALA A 167 -19.64 1.53 -10.34
N ASP A 168 -20.06 0.67 -11.29
CA ASP A 168 -21.33 -0.07 -11.22
C ASP A 168 -21.39 -1.04 -10.02
N ILE A 169 -20.21 -1.57 -9.58
CA ILE A 169 -20.14 -2.54 -8.47
C ILE A 169 -20.04 -1.84 -7.11
N HIS A 170 -19.39 -0.67 -7.07
CA HIS A 170 -18.93 -0.07 -5.80
C HIS A 170 -19.64 1.23 -5.43
N ASP A 171 -20.72 1.59 -6.13
CA ASP A 171 -21.45 2.86 -5.94
C ASP A 171 -20.49 4.06 -6.07
N ALA A 172 -19.82 4.12 -7.23
CA ALA A 172 -18.87 5.17 -7.56
C ALA A 172 -19.24 5.84 -8.89
N THR A 173 -18.64 6.99 -9.18
CA THR A 173 -18.82 7.71 -10.44
C THR A 173 -17.56 7.61 -11.29
N ALA A 174 -17.65 7.01 -12.48
CA ALA A 174 -16.57 6.96 -13.45
C ALA A 174 -16.42 8.30 -14.18
N MET A 175 -15.22 8.88 -14.19
CA MET A 175 -14.98 10.18 -14.81
C MET A 175 -13.53 10.33 -15.33
N ALA A 176 -13.17 11.46 -15.91
CA ALA A 176 -11.79 11.75 -16.29
C ALA A 176 -10.91 11.93 -15.05
N ALA A 177 -9.59 11.71 -15.18
CA ALA A 177 -8.66 11.76 -14.04
C ALA A 177 -8.70 13.13 -13.36
N GLU A 178 -8.66 14.21 -14.13
CA GLU A 178 -8.75 15.58 -13.63
C GLU A 178 -10.04 15.81 -12.84
N ASP A 179 -11.19 15.47 -13.42
CA ASP A 179 -12.50 15.65 -12.78
C ASP A 179 -12.63 14.83 -11.49
N ALA A 180 -12.00 13.62 -11.45
CA ALA A 180 -11.99 12.77 -10.26
C ALA A 180 -11.19 13.42 -9.12
N VAL A 181 -10.04 14.01 -9.42
CA VAL A 181 -9.11 14.58 -8.43
C VAL A 181 -9.56 15.95 -7.96
N GLN A 182 -10.12 16.78 -8.85
CA GLN A 182 -10.53 18.15 -8.48
C GLN A 182 -11.56 18.15 -7.34
N GLY A 183 -11.18 18.81 -6.23
CA GLY A 183 -12.01 18.90 -5.02
C GLY A 183 -12.10 17.63 -4.18
N ALA A 184 -11.38 16.55 -4.53
CA ALA A 184 -11.31 15.36 -3.69
C ALA A 184 -10.53 15.63 -2.39
N ASP A 185 -11.00 15.07 -1.27
CA ASP A 185 -10.31 15.14 0.02
C ASP A 185 -9.19 14.12 0.10
N ILE A 186 -9.45 12.93 -0.42
CA ILE A 186 -8.51 11.82 -0.45
C ILE A 186 -8.37 11.35 -1.90
N VAL A 187 -7.13 11.15 -2.34
CA VAL A 187 -6.82 10.57 -3.65
C VAL A 187 -6.01 9.29 -3.45
N VAL A 188 -6.43 8.21 -4.09
CA VAL A 188 -5.68 6.95 -4.13
C VAL A 188 -5.20 6.73 -5.56
N CYS A 189 -3.89 6.74 -5.77
CA CYS A 189 -3.26 6.35 -7.02
C CYS A 189 -2.82 4.89 -6.92
N ALA A 190 -3.50 4.00 -7.65
CA ALA A 190 -3.29 2.55 -7.64
C ALA A 190 -3.20 2.01 -9.07
N THR A 191 -2.28 2.58 -9.85
CA THR A 191 -2.12 2.29 -11.28
C THR A 191 -0.79 1.61 -11.59
N SER A 192 -0.65 1.12 -12.80
CA SER A 192 0.62 0.69 -13.38
C SER A 192 1.19 1.77 -14.32
N ALA A 193 0.95 3.05 -14.02
CA ALA A 193 1.38 4.15 -14.87
C ALA A 193 2.90 4.33 -14.85
N MET A 194 3.48 4.61 -16.01
CA MET A 194 4.89 4.95 -16.17
C MET A 194 5.12 6.47 -16.21
N ALA A 195 4.03 7.23 -16.38
CA ALA A 195 4.00 8.69 -16.39
C ALA A 195 2.88 9.18 -15.47
N PRO A 196 2.99 10.38 -14.91
CA PRO A 196 2.02 10.94 -13.97
C PRO A 196 0.58 10.89 -14.48
N VAL A 197 -0.32 10.45 -13.61
CA VAL A 197 -1.77 10.39 -13.83
C VAL A 197 -2.55 11.26 -12.84
N CYS A 198 -1.86 11.76 -11.81
CA CYS A 198 -2.36 12.74 -10.85
C CYS A 198 -1.41 13.94 -10.86
N LEU A 199 -1.93 15.11 -11.18
CA LEU A 199 -1.14 16.33 -11.28
C LEU A 199 -1.38 17.24 -10.07
N GLY A 200 -0.32 17.90 -9.61
CA GLY A 200 -0.39 18.84 -8.48
C GLY A 200 -1.40 19.96 -8.69
N ALA A 201 -1.51 20.46 -9.93
CA ALA A 201 -2.47 21.51 -10.32
C ALA A 201 -3.96 21.11 -10.11
N TRP A 202 -4.27 19.82 -9.98
CA TRP A 202 -5.64 19.33 -9.75
C TRP A 202 -5.99 19.20 -8.27
N LEU A 203 -4.98 19.17 -7.41
CA LEU A 203 -5.16 18.93 -5.97
C LEU A 203 -5.75 20.17 -5.30
N LYS A 204 -6.75 19.97 -4.45
CA LYS A 204 -7.19 21.03 -3.56
C LYS A 204 -6.23 21.19 -2.38
N PRO A 205 -6.17 22.36 -1.74
CA PRO A 205 -5.46 22.52 -0.47
C PRO A 205 -5.94 21.48 0.57
N SER A 206 -5.04 21.00 1.40
CA SER A 206 -5.28 19.97 2.43
C SER A 206 -5.72 18.59 1.93
N ALA A 207 -5.64 18.30 0.64
CA ALA A 207 -5.87 16.95 0.14
C ALA A 207 -4.83 15.97 0.67
N HIS A 208 -5.25 14.72 0.89
CA HIS A 208 -4.35 13.62 1.22
C HIS A 208 -4.25 12.64 0.05
N ILE A 209 -3.05 12.27 -0.35
CA ILE A 209 -2.79 11.42 -1.50
C ILE A 209 -2.07 10.13 -1.05
N ASN A 210 -2.62 8.96 -1.36
CA ASN A 210 -1.96 7.67 -1.25
C ASN A 210 -1.47 7.24 -2.64
N ALA A 211 -0.17 7.22 -2.87
CA ALA A 211 0.45 6.75 -4.11
C ALA A 211 1.04 5.37 -3.88
N VAL A 212 0.36 4.34 -4.41
CA VAL A 212 0.68 2.93 -4.10
C VAL A 212 0.87 2.07 -5.35
N GLY A 213 0.81 2.69 -6.52
CA GLY A 213 0.82 1.98 -7.79
C GLY A 213 2.16 1.38 -8.16
N TRP A 214 2.55 1.48 -9.41
CA TRP A 214 3.77 0.88 -9.93
C TRP A 214 5.03 1.54 -9.36
N ASN A 215 5.40 1.11 -8.16
CA ASN A 215 6.59 1.60 -7.45
C ASN A 215 7.86 0.90 -7.95
N THR A 216 8.30 1.29 -9.14
CA THR A 216 9.63 0.99 -9.65
C THR A 216 10.40 2.29 -9.81
N PRO A 217 11.74 2.25 -9.81
CA PRO A 217 12.55 3.48 -9.98
C PRO A 217 12.24 4.30 -11.23
N ASN A 218 11.54 3.73 -12.20
CA ASN A 218 11.24 4.33 -13.51
C ASN A 218 9.76 4.65 -13.73
N GLY A 219 8.85 4.27 -12.81
CA GLY A 219 7.42 4.54 -12.92
C GLY A 219 6.99 5.66 -11.98
N ARG A 220 6.06 6.51 -12.41
CA ARG A 220 5.54 7.63 -11.60
C ARG A 220 4.03 7.76 -11.78
N GLU A 221 3.32 7.98 -10.68
CA GLU A 221 1.90 8.32 -10.69
C GLU A 221 1.65 9.82 -10.48
N LEU A 222 2.57 10.50 -9.79
CA LEU A 222 2.49 11.92 -9.41
C LEU A 222 3.52 12.73 -10.18
N ASP A 223 3.16 13.96 -10.56
CA ASP A 223 4.10 14.92 -11.15
C ASP A 223 4.95 15.64 -10.09
N ASP A 224 5.87 16.50 -10.52
CA ASP A 224 6.76 17.21 -9.60
C ASP A 224 6.00 18.19 -8.73
N GLU A 225 4.96 18.84 -9.26
CA GLU A 225 4.15 19.81 -8.51
C GLU A 225 3.40 19.13 -7.36
N ALA A 226 2.82 17.93 -7.60
CA ALA A 226 2.24 17.14 -6.54
C ALA A 226 3.28 16.78 -5.46
N MET A 227 4.48 16.36 -5.89
CA MET A 227 5.54 15.91 -4.99
C MET A 227 6.24 17.05 -4.20
N TRP A 228 5.94 18.31 -4.45
CA TRP A 228 6.44 19.43 -3.63
C TRP A 228 5.66 19.62 -2.31
N ASN A 229 4.68 18.80 -2.05
CA ASN A 229 3.92 18.77 -0.81
C ASN A 229 4.63 17.94 0.29
N ALA A 230 3.99 17.77 1.44
CA ALA A 230 4.58 17.00 2.55
C ALA A 230 4.50 15.49 2.27
N VAL A 231 5.66 14.87 2.02
CA VAL A 231 5.75 13.45 1.64
C VAL A 231 6.07 12.60 2.87
N GLY A 232 5.16 11.70 3.22
CA GLY A 232 5.35 10.63 4.19
C GLY A 232 5.60 9.30 3.47
N VAL A 233 6.34 8.41 4.12
CA VAL A 233 6.70 7.07 3.61
C VAL A 233 6.63 6.04 4.73
N GLU A 234 6.68 4.74 4.40
CA GLU A 234 6.84 3.69 5.42
C GLU A 234 8.25 3.70 6.03
N GLY A 235 9.26 3.76 5.16
CA GLY A 235 10.67 3.79 5.55
C GLY A 235 11.51 4.55 4.53
N ARG A 236 12.35 5.46 4.99
CA ARG A 236 13.14 6.38 4.14
C ARG A 236 14.03 5.64 3.15
N ASP A 237 14.78 4.64 3.63
CA ASP A 237 15.74 3.91 2.79
C ASP A 237 15.04 3.15 1.67
N ALA A 238 13.93 2.46 1.99
CA ALA A 238 13.11 1.76 1.01
C ALA A 238 12.51 2.70 -0.05
N ALA A 239 12.02 3.86 0.38
CA ALA A 239 11.45 4.86 -0.50
C ALA A 239 12.50 5.49 -1.42
N LEU A 240 13.66 5.87 -0.90
CA LEU A 240 14.79 6.41 -1.69
C LEU A 240 15.32 5.39 -2.70
N ALA A 241 15.29 4.09 -2.37
CA ALA A 241 15.72 3.03 -3.28
C ALA A 241 14.66 2.74 -4.37
N GLY A 242 13.37 2.73 -4.03
CA GLY A 242 12.30 2.14 -4.84
C GLY A 242 11.23 3.10 -5.38
N ALA A 243 10.95 4.24 -4.71
CA ALA A 243 9.84 5.09 -5.08
C ALA A 243 10.15 5.98 -6.30
N GLY A 244 9.52 5.70 -7.42
CA GLY A 244 9.72 6.45 -8.66
C GLY A 244 9.24 7.91 -8.57
N ASN A 245 8.19 8.19 -7.80
CA ASN A 245 7.71 9.55 -7.54
C ASN A 245 8.80 10.38 -6.84
N ILE A 246 9.38 9.87 -5.75
CA ILE A 246 10.43 10.53 -4.97
C ILE A 246 11.71 10.69 -5.81
N ARG A 247 12.15 9.61 -6.45
CA ARG A 247 13.38 9.62 -7.26
C ARG A 247 13.29 10.54 -8.47
N GLY A 248 12.13 10.58 -9.12
CA GLY A 248 11.89 11.40 -10.31
C GLY A 248 11.76 12.89 -10.00
N SER A 249 11.13 13.24 -8.89
CA SER A 249 10.96 14.64 -8.47
C SER A 249 12.16 15.18 -7.67
N GLY A 250 12.92 14.31 -7.01
CA GLY A 250 13.96 14.71 -6.07
C GLY A 250 13.43 15.42 -4.81
N CYS A 251 12.15 15.20 -4.47
CA CYS A 251 11.53 15.83 -3.29
C CYS A 251 12.15 15.33 -1.98
N ALA A 252 12.04 16.13 -0.95
CA ALA A 252 12.41 15.72 0.40
C ALA A 252 11.32 14.87 1.04
N ILE A 253 11.70 13.83 1.76
CA ILE A 253 10.80 13.06 2.62
C ILE A 253 10.62 13.82 3.93
N HIS A 254 9.38 14.17 4.26
CA HIS A 254 9.04 14.85 5.51
C HIS A 254 9.20 13.90 6.71
N SER A 255 8.54 12.76 6.67
CA SER A 255 8.52 11.81 7.79
C SER A 255 8.28 10.37 7.35
N GLU A 256 8.59 9.43 8.22
CA GLU A 256 7.98 8.11 8.20
C GLU A 256 6.61 8.15 8.87
N ILE A 257 5.67 7.31 8.44
CA ILE A 257 4.36 7.22 9.07
C ILE A 257 4.48 6.77 10.52
N GLY A 258 5.41 5.86 10.82
CA GLY A 258 5.70 5.43 12.18
C GLY A 258 6.21 6.57 13.09
N GLU A 259 6.96 7.54 12.55
CA GLU A 259 7.35 8.74 13.29
C GLU A 259 6.12 9.61 13.66
N ILE A 260 5.15 9.72 12.73
CA ILE A 260 3.88 10.43 12.99
C ILE A 260 3.08 9.72 14.08
N ILE A 261 2.97 8.41 14.02
CA ILE A 261 2.26 7.59 15.02
C ILE A 261 2.91 7.76 16.39
N ASN A 262 4.23 7.76 16.46
CA ASN A 262 5.02 7.89 17.69
C ASN A 262 5.10 9.34 18.21
N GLY A 263 4.62 10.33 17.47
CA GLY A 263 4.70 11.75 17.83
C GLY A 263 6.11 12.34 17.76
N THR A 264 7.00 11.74 16.97
CA THR A 264 8.40 12.17 16.76
C THR A 264 8.64 12.88 15.44
N ALA A 265 7.66 12.85 14.53
CA ALA A 265 7.73 13.57 13.26
C ALA A 265 7.72 15.09 13.45
N PRO A 266 8.36 15.87 12.56
CA PRO A 266 8.18 17.32 12.55
C PRO A 266 6.70 17.69 12.37
N PRO A 267 6.22 18.78 12.99
CA PRO A 267 4.83 19.20 12.86
C PRO A 267 4.51 19.65 11.43
N LEU A 268 3.31 19.34 10.96
CA LEU A 268 2.75 19.86 9.72
C LEU A 268 1.81 21.03 10.02
N PRO A 269 1.90 22.14 9.28
CA PRO A 269 0.90 23.21 9.37
C PRO A 269 -0.49 22.69 9.02
N SER A 270 -1.54 23.24 9.67
CA SER A 270 -2.92 22.93 9.29
C SER A 270 -3.19 23.31 7.84
N GLY A 271 -3.93 22.45 7.12
CA GLY A 271 -4.23 22.67 5.70
C GLY A 271 -3.11 22.28 4.75
N THR A 272 -2.05 21.63 5.22
CA THR A 272 -1.00 21.12 4.35
C THR A 272 -1.53 19.94 3.53
N THR A 273 -1.31 19.98 2.22
CA THR A 273 -1.49 18.82 1.35
C THR A 273 -0.43 17.77 1.67
N THR A 274 -0.85 16.53 1.86
CA THR A 274 0.03 15.44 2.29
C THR A 274 0.02 14.30 1.27
N ILE A 275 1.17 13.66 1.11
CA ILE A 275 1.34 12.49 0.25
C ILE A 275 1.89 11.35 1.07
N PHE A 276 1.29 10.19 0.97
CA PHE A 276 1.88 8.94 1.38
C PHE A 276 2.34 8.18 0.13
N ASP A 277 3.65 8.08 -0.07
CA ASP A 277 4.27 7.36 -1.20
C ASP A 277 4.75 6.00 -0.72
N SER A 278 3.97 4.96 -1.02
CA SER A 278 4.13 3.61 -0.51
C SER A 278 4.96 2.73 -1.47
N VAL A 279 5.97 2.09 -0.94
CA VAL A 279 6.76 1.04 -1.63
C VAL A 279 6.60 -0.33 -1.00
N GLY A 280 5.93 -0.38 0.16
CA GLY A 280 5.71 -1.57 0.99
C GLY A 280 6.99 -2.07 1.66
N MET A 281 6.86 -2.61 2.85
CA MET A 281 7.96 -3.17 3.63
C MET A 281 7.70 -4.63 4.01
N ALA A 282 8.77 -5.35 4.37
CA ALA A 282 8.67 -6.75 4.78
C ALA A 282 7.87 -6.90 6.08
N VAL A 283 8.04 -6.00 7.03
CA VAL A 283 7.35 -6.04 8.34
C VAL A 283 5.83 -6.03 8.19
N GLU A 284 5.30 -5.31 7.21
CA GLU A 284 3.86 -5.26 6.93
C GLU A 284 3.32 -6.64 6.55
N ASP A 285 4.01 -7.33 5.65
CA ASP A 285 3.60 -8.68 5.23
C ASP A 285 3.68 -9.68 6.39
N ILE A 286 4.68 -9.52 7.28
CA ILE A 286 4.89 -10.39 8.42
C ILE A 286 3.90 -10.08 9.56
N ALA A 287 3.55 -8.81 9.79
CA ALA A 287 2.51 -8.41 10.73
C ALA A 287 1.14 -8.96 10.31
N ALA A 288 0.76 -8.82 9.03
CA ALA A 288 -0.47 -9.39 8.49
C ALA A 288 -0.52 -10.91 8.62
N ALA A 289 0.58 -11.61 8.30
CA ALA A 289 0.65 -13.06 8.45
C ALA A 289 0.61 -13.49 9.94
N GLY A 290 1.23 -12.72 10.83
CA GLY A 290 1.15 -12.90 12.29
C GLY A 290 -0.28 -12.78 12.80
N LEU A 291 -1.04 -11.79 12.30
CA LEU A 291 -2.46 -11.61 12.61
C LEU A 291 -3.29 -12.83 12.18
N VAL A 292 -3.05 -13.36 10.96
CA VAL A 292 -3.72 -14.58 10.47
C VAL A 292 -3.44 -15.76 11.41
N MET A 293 -2.19 -15.93 11.85
CA MET A 293 -1.82 -17.00 12.80
C MET A 293 -2.49 -16.84 14.18
N SER A 294 -2.52 -15.62 14.71
CA SER A 294 -3.16 -15.30 15.98
C SER A 294 -4.65 -15.64 15.96
N LYS A 295 -5.37 -15.16 14.93
CA LYS A 295 -6.79 -15.47 14.72
C LYS A 295 -7.05 -16.97 14.54
N HIS A 296 -6.16 -17.68 13.84
CA HIS A 296 -6.27 -19.14 13.71
C HIS A 296 -6.12 -19.88 15.04
N GLN A 297 -5.29 -19.37 15.94
CA GLN A 297 -5.07 -19.93 17.27
C GLN A 297 -6.16 -19.52 18.29
N GLY A 298 -7.09 -18.64 17.90
CA GLY A 298 -8.21 -18.21 18.76
C GLY A 298 -7.85 -17.04 19.70
N HIS A 299 -6.87 -16.25 19.30
CA HIS A 299 -6.41 -15.06 20.03
C HIS A 299 -6.84 -13.77 19.34
#